data_768a627287c6e20090707546850fa32b
#
_entry.id   768a627287c6e20090707546850fa32b
#
_cell.length_a   1.000
_cell.length_b   1.000
_cell.length_c   1.000
_cell.angle_alpha   90.00
_cell.angle_beta   90.00
_cell.angle_gamma   90.00
#
_symmetry.space_group_name_H-M   'P 1'
#
loop_
_entity.id
_entity.type
_entity.pdbx_description
1 polymer ?
#
loop_
_entity_poly.entity_id
_entity_poly.type
_entity_poly.pdbx_seq_one_letter_code
_entity_poly.pdbx_strand_id
1 'polypeptide(L)'
;MSAEAPKAAVEDLIAKVVGGKALEAFDRYYADDVTMQENEQPPRVGKAACRTFEEDFLSKIKAVRTYVCDGYVISGNKAFIVYRIDADHAEWGTLNMSEVAIQEWSNGKIVREKFVYDPLGDC
;
A
#
# COMPACT_ATOMS: atom_id res chain seq x y z
N MET A 1 -15.98 -13.74 14.81
CA MET A 1 -14.81 -13.62 14.09
C MET A 1 -15.03 -13.43 12.60
N SER A 2 -14.68 -12.32 12.08
CA SER A 2 -14.99 -12.00 10.70
C SER A 2 -13.72 -12.08 9.84
N ALA A 3 -13.84 -12.70 8.66
CA ALA A 3 -12.79 -12.68 7.65
C ALA A 3 -12.91 -11.44 6.76
N GLU A 4 -13.95 -10.64 6.96
CA GLU A 4 -14.16 -9.46 6.14
C GLU A 4 -13.16 -8.35 6.43
N ALA A 5 -12.85 -7.56 5.40
CA ALA A 5 -12.03 -6.37 5.58
C ALA A 5 -12.86 -5.32 6.35
N PRO A 6 -12.37 -4.85 7.52
CA PRO A 6 -13.16 -3.90 8.32
C PRO A 6 -13.10 -2.51 7.72
N LYS A 7 -14.27 -2.00 7.33
CA LYS A 7 -14.38 -0.72 6.64
C LYS A 7 -13.66 0.42 7.38
N ALA A 8 -13.87 0.52 8.69
CA ALA A 8 -13.26 1.60 9.47
C ALA A 8 -11.73 1.52 9.45
N ALA A 9 -11.17 0.31 9.51
CA ALA A 9 -9.73 0.11 9.46
C ALA A 9 -9.18 0.45 8.08
N VAL A 10 -9.88 0.06 7.02
CA VAL A 10 -9.49 0.40 5.65
C VAL A 10 -9.46 1.90 5.47
N GLU A 11 -10.50 2.60 5.92
CA GLU A 11 -10.58 4.05 5.80
C GLU A 11 -9.49 4.75 6.62
N ASP A 12 -9.20 4.27 7.82
CA ASP A 12 -8.13 4.82 8.64
C ASP A 12 -6.75 4.61 7.99
N LEU A 13 -6.53 3.42 7.45
CA LEU A 13 -5.29 3.13 6.71
C LEU A 13 -5.13 4.08 5.53
N ILE A 14 -6.17 4.28 4.74
CA ILE A 14 -6.12 5.19 3.59
C ILE A 14 -5.77 6.61 4.05
N ALA A 15 -6.44 7.10 5.10
CA ALA A 15 -6.19 8.44 5.61
C ALA A 15 -4.74 8.61 6.05
N LYS A 16 -4.17 7.60 6.71
CA LYS A 16 -2.77 7.64 7.13
C LYS A 16 -1.80 7.61 5.94
N VAL A 17 -2.08 6.75 4.98
CA VAL A 17 -1.20 6.61 3.80
C VAL A 17 -1.15 7.93 3.02
N VAL A 18 -2.32 8.50 2.69
CA VAL A 18 -2.34 9.76 1.93
C VAL A 18 -1.90 10.96 2.76
N GLY A 19 -1.95 10.83 4.08
CA GLY A 19 -1.55 11.89 5.00
C GLY A 19 -0.07 11.87 5.38
N GLY A 20 0.75 11.05 4.74
CA GLY A 20 2.18 10.97 5.04
C GLY A 20 2.52 10.11 6.25
N LYS A 21 1.61 9.24 6.67
CA LYS A 21 1.79 8.38 7.84
C LYS A 21 1.72 6.90 7.46
N ALA A 22 2.30 6.55 6.31
CA ALA A 22 2.22 5.19 5.78
C ALA A 22 2.83 4.15 6.72
N LEU A 23 3.95 4.47 7.38
CA LEU A 23 4.57 3.52 8.31
C LEU A 23 3.72 3.29 9.55
N GLU A 24 3.01 4.32 10.01
CA GLU A 24 2.08 4.17 11.14
C GLU A 24 0.94 3.21 10.76
N ALA A 25 0.39 3.36 9.55
CA ALA A 25 -0.63 2.45 9.05
C ALA A 25 -0.07 1.03 8.94
N PHE A 26 1.14 0.91 8.44
CA PHE A 26 1.81 -0.38 8.30
C PHE A 26 1.95 -1.07 9.65
N ASP A 27 2.47 -0.35 10.64
CA ASP A 27 2.67 -0.93 11.98
C ASP A 27 1.36 -1.39 12.61
N ARG A 28 0.28 -0.66 12.36
CA ARG A 28 -1.01 -0.94 13.00
C ARG A 28 -1.76 -2.09 12.33
N TYR A 29 -1.76 -2.16 11.00
CA TYR A 29 -2.70 -3.02 10.28
C TYR A 29 -2.10 -4.23 9.60
N TYR A 30 -0.79 -4.35 9.51
CA TYR A 30 -0.18 -5.47 8.79
C TYR A 30 0.19 -6.60 9.74
N ALA A 31 -0.16 -7.83 9.33
CA ALA A 31 0.12 -9.03 10.13
C ALA A 31 1.61 -9.37 10.11
N ASP A 32 2.06 -10.09 11.14
CA ASP A 32 3.47 -10.47 11.24
C ASP A 32 3.95 -11.32 10.07
N ASP A 33 3.06 -12.13 9.50
CA ASP A 33 3.37 -13.02 8.37
C ASP A 33 2.92 -12.44 7.02
N VAL A 34 2.67 -11.15 6.95
CA VAL A 34 2.19 -10.51 5.73
C VAL A 34 3.14 -10.74 4.56
N THR A 35 2.57 -10.87 3.36
CA THR A 35 3.34 -10.85 2.12
C THR A 35 2.92 -9.64 1.31
N MET A 36 3.90 -8.97 0.69
CA MET A 36 3.67 -7.81 -0.16
C MET A 36 4.36 -8.01 -1.50
N GLN A 37 3.65 -7.69 -2.57
CA GLN A 37 4.12 -7.97 -3.92
C GLN A 37 3.94 -6.74 -4.80
N GLU A 38 4.94 -6.46 -5.63
CA GLU A 38 4.89 -5.39 -6.65
C GLU A 38 4.65 -6.04 -8.00
N ASN A 39 3.49 -5.80 -8.60
CA ASN A 39 3.11 -6.41 -9.88
C ASN A 39 3.35 -7.93 -9.84
N GLU A 40 4.06 -8.48 -10.81
CA GLU A 40 4.35 -9.91 -10.87
C GLU A 40 5.74 -10.27 -10.34
N GLN A 41 6.38 -9.35 -9.61
CA GLN A 41 7.67 -9.65 -8.97
C GLN A 41 7.46 -10.64 -7.82
N PRO A 42 8.50 -11.35 -7.39
CA PRO A 42 8.39 -12.23 -6.23
C PRO A 42 7.96 -11.45 -4.99
N PRO A 43 7.05 -11.98 -4.17
CA PRO A 43 6.60 -11.27 -2.99
C PRO A 43 7.68 -11.21 -1.92
N ARG A 44 7.65 -10.13 -1.14
CA ARG A 44 8.42 -10.03 0.09
C ARG A 44 7.61 -10.71 1.20
N VAL A 45 8.25 -11.50 2.02
CA VAL A 45 7.59 -12.32 3.03
C VAL A 45 7.99 -11.87 4.43
N GLY A 46 6.98 -11.62 5.26
CA GLY A 46 7.17 -11.26 6.65
C GLY A 46 7.17 -9.76 6.89
N LYS A 47 6.62 -9.37 8.04
CA LYS A 47 6.43 -7.94 8.35
C LYS A 47 7.76 -7.20 8.42
N ALA A 48 8.80 -7.81 8.99
CA ALA A 48 10.10 -7.14 9.14
C ALA A 48 10.72 -6.81 7.77
N ALA A 49 10.71 -7.77 6.84
CA ALA A 49 11.26 -7.55 5.50
C ALA A 49 10.45 -6.52 4.74
N CYS A 50 9.13 -6.58 4.86
CA CYS A 50 8.24 -5.62 4.21
C CYS A 50 8.45 -4.21 4.78
N ARG A 51 8.64 -4.09 6.09
CA ARG A 51 8.87 -2.79 6.71
C ARG A 51 10.19 -2.17 6.28
N THR A 52 11.23 -2.98 6.18
CA THR A 52 12.53 -2.50 5.69
C THR A 52 12.40 -1.92 4.28
N PHE A 53 11.66 -2.62 3.42
CA PHE A 53 11.42 -2.14 2.06
C PHE A 53 10.67 -0.81 2.05
N GLU A 54 9.59 -0.72 2.86
CA GLU A 54 8.79 0.51 2.92
C GLU A 54 9.60 1.68 3.48
N GLU A 55 10.39 1.45 4.53
CA GLU A 55 11.26 2.49 5.07
C GLU A 55 12.24 3.00 4.04
N ASP A 56 12.88 2.08 3.31
CA ASP A 56 13.82 2.44 2.27
C ASP A 56 13.15 3.25 1.17
N PHE A 57 12.00 2.78 0.68
CA PHE A 57 11.27 3.47 -0.36
C PHE A 57 10.90 4.89 0.08
N LEU A 58 10.31 5.03 1.26
CA LEU A 58 9.84 6.32 1.75
C LEU A 58 11.00 7.28 2.03
N SER A 59 12.14 6.76 2.48
CA SER A 59 13.31 7.60 2.76
C SER A 59 13.87 8.25 1.49
N LYS A 60 13.56 7.71 0.33
CA LYS A 60 14.05 8.19 -0.96
C LYS A 60 13.05 9.07 -1.69
N ILE A 61 11.89 9.30 -1.12
CA ILE A 61 10.92 10.24 -1.68
C ILE A 61 11.45 11.66 -1.44
N LYS A 62 11.60 12.43 -2.51
CA LYS A 62 12.16 13.78 -2.46
C LYS A 62 11.08 14.85 -2.46
N ALA A 63 9.96 14.59 -3.13
CA ALA A 63 8.85 15.53 -3.21
C ALA A 63 7.58 14.78 -3.56
N VAL A 64 6.47 15.22 -3.00
CA VAL A 64 5.15 14.66 -3.31
C VAL A 64 4.27 15.80 -3.80
N ARG A 65 3.80 15.69 -5.04
CA ARG A 65 2.85 16.66 -5.62
C ARG A 65 1.41 16.18 -5.43
N THR A 66 1.18 14.88 -5.56
CA THR A 66 -0.15 14.29 -5.41
C THR A 66 -0.02 12.92 -4.76
N TYR A 67 -0.83 12.68 -3.75
CA TYR A 67 -1.00 11.34 -3.19
C TYR A 67 -2.40 11.28 -2.60
N VAL A 68 -3.33 10.80 -3.39
CA VAL A 68 -4.74 10.77 -3.01
C VAL A 68 -5.34 9.42 -3.30
N CYS A 69 -6.46 9.13 -2.65
CA CYS A 69 -7.26 7.94 -2.94
C CYS A 69 -8.38 8.35 -3.89
N ASP A 70 -8.38 7.76 -5.08
CA ASP A 70 -9.44 8.00 -6.05
C ASP A 70 -10.71 7.21 -5.76
N GLY A 71 -10.60 6.17 -4.93
CA GLY A 71 -11.73 5.37 -4.55
C GLY A 71 -11.28 4.02 -4.00
N TYR A 72 -12.19 3.34 -3.34
CA TYR A 72 -11.91 2.00 -2.84
C TYR A 72 -13.19 1.17 -2.79
N VAL A 73 -13.01 -0.14 -2.83
CA VAL A 73 -14.11 -1.11 -2.76
C VAL A 73 -13.71 -2.22 -1.80
N ILE A 74 -14.64 -2.62 -0.96
CA ILE A 74 -14.47 -3.79 -0.10
C ILE A 74 -15.40 -4.89 -0.60
N SER A 75 -14.83 -6.08 -0.81
CA SER A 75 -15.58 -7.26 -1.21
C SER A 75 -15.11 -8.42 -0.35
N GLY A 76 -15.95 -8.86 0.58
CA GLY A 76 -15.60 -9.91 1.51
C GLY A 76 -14.36 -9.52 2.32
N ASN A 77 -13.33 -10.35 2.30
CA ASN A 77 -12.10 -10.08 3.05
C ASN A 77 -11.08 -9.26 2.24
N LYS A 78 -11.47 -8.71 1.09
CA LYS A 78 -10.56 -7.98 0.23
C LYS A 78 -10.92 -6.51 0.14
N ALA A 79 -9.90 -5.67 0.11
CA ALA A 79 -10.06 -4.25 -0.17
C ALA A 79 -9.24 -3.91 -1.41
N PHE A 80 -9.85 -3.14 -2.31
CA PHE A 80 -9.21 -2.69 -3.55
C PHE A 80 -9.17 -1.17 -3.48
N ILE A 81 -7.98 -0.60 -3.39
CA ILE A 81 -7.81 0.84 -3.16
C ILE A 81 -7.07 1.43 -4.34
N VAL A 82 -7.63 2.46 -4.96
CA VAL A 82 -6.98 3.12 -6.08
C VAL A 82 -6.32 4.41 -5.58
N TYR A 83 -5.01 4.48 -5.70
CA TYR A 83 -4.23 5.68 -5.36
C TYR A 83 -3.77 6.38 -6.62
N ARG A 84 -3.78 7.71 -6.58
CA ARG A 84 -3.16 8.54 -7.60
C ARG A 84 -1.91 9.17 -6.99
N ILE A 85 -0.77 8.89 -7.60
CA ILE A 85 0.54 9.29 -7.06
C ILE A 85 1.30 10.10 -8.09
N ASP A 86 1.84 11.24 -7.65
CA ASP A 86 2.77 12.04 -8.44
C ASP A 86 3.85 12.52 -7.45
N ALA A 87 5.03 11.93 -7.56
CA ALA A 87 6.11 12.15 -6.60
C ALA A 87 7.46 11.95 -7.27
N ASP A 88 8.52 12.46 -6.65
CA ASP A 88 9.89 12.24 -7.11
C ASP A 88 10.62 11.31 -6.15
N HIS A 89 11.26 10.30 -6.71
CA HIS A 89 12.00 9.29 -5.97
C HIS A 89 13.48 9.37 -6.37
N ALA A 90 14.38 9.30 -5.37
CA ALA A 90 15.81 9.47 -5.60
C ALA A 90 16.41 8.45 -6.58
N GLU A 91 15.90 7.21 -6.56
CA GLU A 91 16.38 6.15 -7.44
C GLU A 91 15.53 5.97 -8.69
N TRP A 92 14.21 6.07 -8.55
CA TRP A 92 13.28 5.70 -9.62
C TRP A 92 12.79 6.88 -10.45
N GLY A 93 13.19 8.10 -10.08
CA GLY A 93 12.77 9.29 -10.79
C GLY A 93 11.34 9.68 -10.48
N THR A 94 10.67 10.31 -11.43
CA THR A 94 9.30 10.75 -11.24
C THR A 94 8.34 9.57 -11.30
N LEU A 95 7.55 9.43 -10.24
CA LEU A 95 6.47 8.45 -10.15
C LEU A 95 5.19 9.21 -10.44
N ASN A 96 4.57 8.93 -11.59
CA ASN A 96 3.31 9.57 -11.99
C ASN A 96 2.39 8.47 -12.46
N MET A 97 1.53 7.97 -11.55
CA MET A 97 0.83 6.72 -11.82
C MET A 97 -0.45 6.60 -11.00
N SER A 98 -1.33 5.73 -11.47
CA SER A 98 -2.40 5.16 -10.65
C SER A 98 -1.94 3.79 -10.19
N GLU A 99 -2.14 3.52 -8.90
CA GLU A 99 -1.74 2.27 -8.30
C GLU A 99 -2.94 1.64 -7.62
N VAL A 100 -3.15 0.35 -7.82
CA VAL A 100 -4.21 -0.37 -7.12
C VAL A 100 -3.56 -1.25 -6.06
N ALA A 101 -3.95 -1.04 -4.80
CA ALA A 101 -3.55 -1.90 -3.70
C ALA A 101 -4.65 -2.93 -3.49
N ILE A 102 -4.30 -4.20 -3.64
CA ILE A 102 -5.23 -5.31 -3.42
C ILE A 102 -4.84 -5.96 -2.10
N GLN A 103 -5.69 -5.79 -1.09
CA GLN A 103 -5.42 -6.25 0.27
C GLN A 103 -6.32 -7.43 0.62
N GLU A 104 -5.74 -8.42 1.27
CA GLU A 104 -6.50 -9.51 1.86
C GLU A 104 -6.36 -9.42 3.37
N TRP A 105 -7.49 -9.35 4.06
CA TRP A 105 -7.57 -9.13 5.50
C TRP A 105 -7.96 -10.42 6.23
N SER A 106 -7.46 -10.58 7.45
CA SER A 106 -7.85 -11.67 8.33
C SER A 106 -7.68 -11.20 9.77
N ASN A 107 -8.73 -11.34 10.58
CA ASN A 107 -8.71 -10.96 12.00
C ASN A 107 -8.25 -9.51 12.21
N GLY A 108 -8.70 -8.60 11.36
CA GLY A 108 -8.40 -7.18 11.48
C GLY A 108 -7.01 -6.77 11.00
N LYS A 109 -6.28 -7.67 10.35
CA LYS A 109 -4.94 -7.40 9.85
C LYS A 109 -4.84 -7.78 8.38
N ILE A 110 -3.94 -7.11 7.66
CA ILE A 110 -3.63 -7.44 6.28
C ILE A 110 -2.63 -8.59 6.26
N VAL A 111 -2.99 -9.67 5.59
CA VAL A 111 -2.12 -10.84 5.47
C VAL A 111 -1.46 -10.94 4.11
N ARG A 112 -2.00 -10.25 3.11
CA ARG A 112 -1.43 -10.20 1.77
C ARG A 112 -1.79 -8.88 1.12
N GLU A 113 -0.82 -8.26 0.46
CA GLU A 113 -1.07 -7.04 -0.32
C GLU A 113 -0.30 -7.12 -1.63
N LYS A 114 -1.00 -6.82 -2.73
CA LYS A 114 -0.38 -6.74 -4.05
C LYS A 114 -0.64 -5.35 -4.62
N PHE A 115 0.42 -4.71 -5.08
CA PHE A 115 0.31 -3.42 -5.76
C PHE A 115 0.39 -3.64 -7.26
N VAL A 116 -0.58 -3.10 -7.98
CA VAL A 116 -0.64 -3.19 -9.44
C VAL A 116 -0.50 -1.79 -10.00
N TYR A 117 0.53 -1.57 -10.79
CA TYR A 117 0.81 -0.26 -11.38
C TYR A 117 1.72 -0.44 -12.59
N ASP A 118 1.78 0.60 -13.43
CA ASP A 118 2.71 0.60 -14.56
C ASP A 118 4.05 1.13 -14.07
N PRO A 119 5.10 0.28 -13.99
CA PRO A 119 6.40 0.72 -13.47
C PRO A 119 7.09 1.74 -14.36
N LEU A 120 6.64 1.90 -15.60
CA LEU A 120 7.20 2.89 -16.52
C LEU A 120 6.42 4.20 -16.47
N GLY A 121 5.39 4.26 -15.63
CA GLY A 121 4.53 5.42 -15.53
C GLY A 121 3.53 5.50 -16.68
N ASP A 122 3.01 6.69 -16.89
CA ASP A 122 2.07 6.91 -17.99
C ASP A 122 2.82 6.91 -19.31
N CYS A 123 2.41 6.04 -20.17
CA CYS A 123 2.96 6.00 -21.52
C CYS A 123 2.02 6.68 -22.48
#